data_63b15dd7ef22f682d3536db8de40a96c
#
_entry.id   63b15dd7ef22f682d3536db8de40a96c
#
_cell.length_a   1.000
_cell.length_b   1.000
_cell.length_c   1.000
_cell.angle_alpha   90.00
_cell.angle_beta   90.00
_cell.angle_gamma   90.00
#
_symmetry.space_group_name_H-M   'P 1'
#
loop_
_entity.id
_entity.type
_entity.pdbx_description
1 polymer ?
#
loop_
_entity_poly.entity_id
_entity_poly.type
_entity_poly.pdbx_seq_one_letter_code
_entity_poly.pdbx_strand_id
1 'polypeptide(L)'
;MVNIKKKLIIIGVCILVIITVLTVNIIRRILTEEEKQDEAVQENVISKAEAYRLLSFLEYDKTSREALAMGIIYADEDMSGWYDSYVNAVWRMGLIEATVTESPNEALTLGECKFLIDKLITKKPILQGVYGALSFDFLKADSEMQISQFLELYKAILDLLPDDEKIVTDEVLFILDHEITEDGKDRIVTDRGRYYYQNAIDYGKFFDPETDRSCDRLTGEEILKRFNNKGVEVLTCNKEIIYISNIYKDKITIKNAWIKEGKNLKVAAFINGIHKDFQTRFKLSQDIEKVVGDIIIENEKVVGISIKPDIIQGKVLLSGDGFIEIEGYGKIPLDEDYKIYKLYGELSMEQTNGILVGYDVTDFVVSGGKISAALIRESIKAENIRVLIHTTGYKDIYHSKVELGATSDYVVRVGESETRYGADETLTLEPGDKMLSFGRVIIEPVSEEGKIKLLSVERSTGNPKYRGRIEITQEDQGLLIVNELPLEEYLYAVIPSEMPTYYGLEPLKVQAVCARSYAYRHLLANSLSEYGAHVDDSVAFQVYNNIEENEESILAVKETYGKVVEYEGEVITAYYFSTSCGHTTDVE
;
A
#
# COMPACT_ATOMS: atom_id res chain seq x y z
N MET A 1 -42.88 77.74 -8.42
CA MET A 1 -41.40 77.66 -8.56
C MET A 1 -40.69 77.38 -7.26
N VAL A 2 -41.12 77.74 -6.09
CA VAL A 2 -40.43 77.54 -4.78
C VAL A 2 -40.37 76.03 -4.38
N ASN A 3 -41.40 75.23 -4.70
CA ASN A 3 -41.47 73.83 -4.29
C ASN A 3 -40.59 72.90 -5.11
N ILE A 4 -40.25 73.27 -6.35
CA ILE A 4 -39.34 72.44 -7.23
C ILE A 4 -37.87 72.64 -6.79
N LYS A 5 -37.49 73.88 -6.44
CA LYS A 5 -36.14 74.16 -5.92
C LYS A 5 -35.84 73.46 -4.58
N LYS A 6 -36.81 73.35 -3.67
CA LYS A 6 -36.65 72.58 -2.42
C LYS A 6 -36.49 71.10 -2.65
N LYS A 7 -37.24 70.50 -3.59
CA LYS A 7 -37.09 69.03 -3.98
C LYS A 7 -35.74 68.74 -4.64
N LEU A 8 -35.24 69.65 -5.49
CA LEU A 8 -33.90 69.49 -6.12
C LEU A 8 -32.76 69.63 -5.08
N ILE A 9 -32.88 70.48 -4.10
CA ILE A 9 -31.88 70.59 -3.03
C ILE A 9 -31.88 69.33 -2.15
N ILE A 10 -33.02 68.75 -1.80
CA ILE A 10 -33.13 67.53 -1.03
C ILE A 10 -32.54 66.33 -1.81
N ILE A 11 -32.83 66.21 -3.10
CA ILE A 11 -32.24 65.15 -3.96
C ILE A 11 -30.72 65.33 -4.05
N GLY A 12 -30.22 66.54 -4.21
CA GLY A 12 -28.76 66.82 -4.24
C GLY A 12 -28.07 66.43 -2.93
N VAL A 13 -28.70 66.73 -1.77
CA VAL A 13 -28.16 66.35 -0.45
C VAL A 13 -28.19 64.82 -0.26
N CYS A 14 -29.26 64.13 -0.70
CA CYS A 14 -29.35 62.69 -0.63
C CYS A 14 -28.27 62.00 -1.52
N ILE A 15 -28.03 62.50 -2.71
CA ILE A 15 -26.97 61.99 -3.59
C ILE A 15 -25.59 62.24 -2.98
N LEU A 16 -25.34 63.40 -2.39
CA LEU A 16 -24.07 63.67 -1.72
C LEU A 16 -23.83 62.76 -0.52
N VAL A 17 -24.86 62.48 0.29
CA VAL A 17 -24.77 61.52 1.41
C VAL A 17 -24.51 60.12 0.92
N ILE A 18 -25.16 59.66 -0.16
CA ILE A 18 -24.92 58.33 -0.74
C ILE A 18 -23.49 58.21 -1.27
N ILE A 19 -22.99 59.23 -1.98
CA ILE A 19 -21.59 59.26 -2.47
C ILE A 19 -20.61 59.24 -1.30
N THR A 20 -20.86 59.99 -0.23
CA THR A 20 -19.99 60.02 0.96
C THR A 20 -19.96 58.67 1.67
N VAL A 21 -21.12 58.01 1.81
CA VAL A 21 -21.22 56.66 2.41
C VAL A 21 -20.50 55.62 1.54
N LEU A 22 -20.65 55.69 0.22
CA LEU A 22 -19.93 54.79 -0.72
C LEU A 22 -18.43 55.01 -0.67
N THR A 23 -17.95 56.27 -0.64
CA THR A 23 -16.51 56.59 -0.52
C THR A 23 -15.93 56.14 0.80
N VAL A 24 -16.63 56.33 1.92
CA VAL A 24 -16.20 55.85 3.25
C VAL A 24 -16.14 54.32 3.27
N ASN A 25 -17.09 53.62 2.67
CA ASN A 25 -17.08 52.15 2.59
C ASN A 25 -15.95 51.63 1.68
N ILE A 26 -15.65 52.31 0.58
CA ILE A 26 -14.52 51.98 -0.31
C ILE A 26 -13.20 52.20 0.42
N ILE A 27 -13.02 53.36 1.07
CA ILE A 27 -11.83 53.66 1.87
C ILE A 27 -11.65 52.66 3.02
N ARG A 28 -12.74 52.32 3.71
CA ARG A 28 -12.71 51.30 4.77
C ARG A 28 -12.31 49.91 4.24
N ARG A 29 -12.76 49.56 3.02
CA ARG A 29 -12.42 48.31 2.37
C ARG A 29 -10.94 48.29 1.94
N ILE A 30 -10.43 49.39 1.39
CA ILE A 30 -9.02 49.53 1.02
C ILE A 30 -8.13 49.50 2.29
N LEU A 31 -8.47 50.19 3.34
CA LEU A 31 -7.71 50.17 4.60
C LEU A 31 -7.73 48.80 5.27
N THR A 32 -8.87 48.08 5.24
CA THR A 32 -8.92 46.69 5.73
C THR A 32 -8.19 45.70 4.84
N GLU A 33 -8.05 45.95 3.53
CA GLU A 33 -7.23 45.15 2.64
C GLU A 33 -5.73 45.46 2.79
N GLU A 34 -5.35 46.74 3.05
CA GLU A 34 -3.97 47.11 3.38
C GLU A 34 -3.56 46.60 4.77
N GLU A 35 -4.42 46.70 5.81
CA GLU A 35 -4.15 46.13 7.14
C GLU A 35 -4.02 44.60 7.08
N LYS A 36 -4.82 43.91 6.24
CA LYS A 36 -4.69 42.46 6.01
C LYS A 36 -3.43 42.10 5.26
N GLN A 37 -2.97 42.94 4.32
CA GLN A 37 -1.72 42.73 3.60
C GLN A 37 -0.49 42.93 4.50
N ASP A 38 -0.51 43.94 5.40
CA ASP A 38 0.56 44.16 6.38
C ASP A 38 0.59 43.10 7.48
N GLU A 39 -0.57 42.59 7.95
CA GLU A 39 -0.63 41.42 8.86
C GLU A 39 -0.17 40.15 8.17
N ALA A 40 -0.52 39.92 6.88
CA ALA A 40 -0.09 38.75 6.10
C ALA A 40 1.43 38.71 5.90
N VAL A 41 2.08 39.87 5.76
CA VAL A 41 3.53 39.96 5.60
C VAL A 41 4.29 39.64 6.90
N GLN A 42 3.71 39.89 8.07
CA GLN A 42 4.33 39.57 9.37
C GLN A 42 4.18 38.09 9.78
N GLU A 43 3.21 37.35 9.25
CA GLU A 43 2.93 35.97 9.64
C GLU A 43 3.64 34.88 8.80
N ASN A 44 4.37 35.26 7.75
CA ASN A 44 5.02 34.32 6.81
C ASN A 44 6.51 34.05 7.07
N VAL A 45 7.01 34.48 8.22
CA VAL A 45 8.41 34.27 8.60
C VAL A 45 8.60 32.91 9.27
N ILE A 46 9.60 32.15 8.84
CA ILE A 46 9.94 30.87 9.45
C ILE A 46 10.75 31.08 10.75
N SER A 47 10.39 30.35 11.81
CA SER A 47 11.19 30.29 13.03
C SER A 47 12.40 29.36 12.88
N LYS A 48 13.42 29.54 13.72
CA LYS A 48 14.56 28.62 13.81
C LYS A 48 14.09 27.19 14.13
N ALA A 49 13.10 27.02 15.02
CA ALA A 49 12.54 25.73 15.40
C ALA A 49 11.90 25.00 14.20
N GLU A 50 11.11 25.70 13.38
CA GLU A 50 10.49 25.15 12.18
C GLU A 50 11.54 24.75 11.13
N ALA A 51 12.55 25.60 10.93
CA ALA A 51 13.66 25.30 10.04
C ALA A 51 14.46 24.07 10.52
N TYR A 52 14.78 24.00 11.82
CA TYR A 52 15.48 22.85 12.39
C TYR A 52 14.65 21.57 12.27
N ARG A 53 13.34 21.66 12.45
CA ARG A 53 12.45 20.54 12.22
C ARG A 53 12.59 20.00 10.80
N LEU A 54 12.43 20.84 9.78
CA LEU A 54 12.53 20.39 8.39
C LEU A 54 13.94 19.89 8.05
N LEU A 55 15.00 20.59 8.47
CA LEU A 55 16.39 20.17 8.24
C LEU A 55 16.69 18.81 8.89
N SER A 56 16.13 18.52 10.07
CA SER A 56 16.34 17.23 10.74
C SER A 56 15.88 16.03 9.92
N PHE A 57 14.83 16.19 9.12
CA PHE A 57 14.34 15.16 8.21
C PHE A 57 15.25 14.91 6.98
N LEU A 58 16.33 15.63 6.81
CA LEU A 58 17.34 15.29 5.80
C LEU A 58 18.22 14.09 6.20
N GLU A 59 18.23 13.72 7.49
CA GLU A 59 19.03 12.58 8.00
C GLU A 59 18.26 11.64 8.93
N TYR A 60 17.21 12.14 9.63
CA TYR A 60 16.52 11.38 10.66
C TYR A 60 15.02 11.35 10.41
N ASP A 61 14.46 10.17 10.24
CA ASP A 61 13.03 9.97 10.38
C ASP A 61 12.61 10.11 11.86
N LYS A 62 11.30 9.97 12.14
CA LYS A 62 10.78 10.09 13.51
C LYS A 62 11.44 9.10 14.46
N THR A 63 11.50 7.83 14.10
CA THR A 63 11.99 6.74 14.96
C THR A 63 13.47 6.91 15.27
N SER A 64 14.30 7.19 14.26
CA SER A 64 15.73 7.41 14.43
C SER A 64 16.01 8.68 15.23
N ARG A 65 15.23 9.75 15.05
CA ARG A 65 15.38 11.00 15.81
C ARG A 65 15.01 10.82 17.29
N GLU A 66 13.88 10.14 17.59
CA GLU A 66 13.45 9.89 18.97
C GLU A 66 14.43 8.95 19.74
N ALA A 67 15.18 8.11 19.01
CA ALA A 67 16.22 7.27 19.60
C ALA A 67 17.52 8.02 19.93
N LEU A 68 17.70 9.28 19.49
CA LEU A 68 18.89 10.06 19.78
C LEU A 68 18.94 10.46 21.27
N ALA A 69 20.04 10.13 21.94
CA ALA A 69 20.28 10.64 23.28
C ALA A 69 20.40 12.17 23.26
N MET A 70 19.72 12.83 24.20
CA MET A 70 19.75 14.29 24.34
C MET A 70 21.17 14.77 24.66
N GLY A 71 21.66 15.78 23.93
CA GLY A 71 23.01 16.30 24.08
C GLY A 71 23.10 17.82 23.99
N ILE A 72 21.95 18.50 23.70
CA ILE A 72 21.88 19.97 23.71
C ILE A 72 21.66 20.50 25.12
N ILE A 73 22.14 21.72 25.38
CA ILE A 73 21.97 22.45 26.62
C ILE A 73 21.44 23.85 26.25
N TYR A 74 20.30 24.22 26.81
CA TYR A 74 19.78 25.57 26.66
C TYR A 74 20.42 26.52 27.69
N ALA A 75 20.74 27.73 27.26
CA ALA A 75 21.27 28.77 28.17
C ALA A 75 20.25 29.21 29.21
N ASP A 76 18.94 29.07 28.90
CA ASP A 76 17.83 29.32 29.80
C ASP A 76 16.87 28.11 29.72
N GLU A 77 16.41 27.62 30.88
CA GLU A 77 15.48 26.48 30.94
C GLU A 77 14.15 26.76 30.26
N ASP A 78 13.71 28.02 30.22
CA ASP A 78 12.48 28.43 29.54
C ASP A 78 12.56 28.33 28.01
N MET A 79 13.73 28.05 27.43
CA MET A 79 13.92 27.84 26.00
C MET A 79 13.58 26.42 25.54
N SER A 80 13.34 25.46 26.44
CA SER A 80 12.95 24.10 26.10
C SER A 80 11.51 24.04 25.57
N GLY A 81 11.24 23.16 24.60
CA GLY A 81 9.91 23.07 24.02
C GLY A 81 9.71 21.87 23.09
N TRP A 82 8.61 21.89 22.33
CA TRP A 82 8.24 20.84 21.38
C TRP A 82 9.34 20.51 20.37
N TYR A 83 10.25 21.42 20.13
CA TYR A 83 11.30 21.34 19.12
C TYR A 83 12.61 20.69 19.62
N ASP A 84 12.72 20.32 20.90
CA ASP A 84 13.97 19.84 21.49
C ASP A 84 14.59 18.66 20.74
N SER A 85 13.78 17.69 20.32
CA SER A 85 14.28 16.55 19.55
C SER A 85 14.83 16.95 18.16
N TYR A 86 14.26 17.98 17.55
CA TYR A 86 14.70 18.51 16.25
C TYR A 86 15.99 19.33 16.39
N VAL A 87 16.06 20.17 17.40
CA VAL A 87 17.28 20.93 17.73
C VAL A 87 18.43 19.99 18.05
N ASN A 88 18.16 18.93 18.84
CA ASN A 88 19.14 17.89 19.13
C ASN A 88 19.60 17.16 17.86
N ALA A 89 18.69 16.84 16.94
CA ALA A 89 19.03 16.21 15.66
C ALA A 89 19.92 17.13 14.80
N VAL A 90 19.57 18.39 14.65
CA VAL A 90 20.36 19.37 13.88
C VAL A 90 21.74 19.62 14.49
N TRP A 91 21.87 19.57 15.83
CA TRP A 91 23.15 19.54 16.49
C TRP A 91 23.95 18.26 16.15
N ARG A 92 23.33 17.09 16.21
CA ARG A 92 23.96 15.81 15.80
C ARG A 92 24.42 15.84 14.34
N MET A 93 23.66 16.50 13.48
CA MET A 93 24.09 16.81 12.11
C MET A 93 25.29 17.79 12.09
N GLY A 94 25.62 18.44 13.22
CA GLY A 94 26.71 19.42 13.37
C GLY A 94 26.44 20.74 12.66
N LEU A 95 25.18 21.10 12.51
CA LEU A 95 24.78 22.38 11.90
C LEU A 95 24.77 23.49 12.94
N ILE A 96 24.48 23.18 14.20
CA ILE A 96 24.50 24.13 15.33
C ILE A 96 25.43 23.66 16.44
N GLU A 97 25.70 24.53 17.43
CA GLU A 97 26.47 24.19 18.62
C GLU A 97 25.58 23.47 19.66
N ALA A 98 26.22 22.73 20.60
CA ALA A 98 25.51 22.02 21.66
C ALA A 98 24.81 22.96 22.66
N THR A 99 25.36 24.16 22.86
CA THR A 99 24.76 25.18 23.72
C THR A 99 23.91 26.12 22.90
N VAL A 100 22.59 26.13 23.17
CA VAL A 100 21.61 26.95 22.49
C VAL A 100 21.42 28.23 23.30
N THR A 101 21.86 29.37 22.75
CA THR A 101 21.86 30.67 23.43
C THR A 101 20.73 31.60 23.00
N GLU A 102 20.08 31.30 21.89
CA GLU A 102 18.96 32.06 21.32
C GLU A 102 17.72 31.18 21.24
N SER A 103 16.55 31.77 21.46
CA SER A 103 15.29 31.03 21.43
C SER A 103 15.03 30.42 20.03
N PRO A 104 14.80 29.09 19.92
CA PRO A 104 14.40 28.49 18.66
C PRO A 104 13.08 29.01 18.08
N ASN A 105 12.24 29.67 18.89
CA ASN A 105 11.00 30.29 18.42
C ASN A 105 11.22 31.67 17.74
N GLU A 106 12.44 32.22 17.77
CA GLU A 106 12.75 33.45 17.06
C GLU A 106 12.78 33.20 15.53
N ALA A 107 12.56 34.30 14.80
CA ALA A 107 12.65 34.30 13.34
C ALA A 107 14.05 33.87 12.87
N LEU A 108 14.10 33.02 11.85
CA LEU A 108 15.36 32.67 11.17
C LEU A 108 15.72 33.78 10.18
N THR A 109 16.94 34.31 10.27
CA THR A 109 17.42 35.28 9.29
C THR A 109 18.02 34.60 8.07
N LEU A 110 18.11 35.33 6.94
CA LEU A 110 18.78 34.84 5.72
C LEU A 110 20.25 34.49 6.00
N GLY A 111 20.94 35.25 6.83
CA GLY A 111 22.34 35.00 7.18
C GLY A 111 22.52 33.72 8.00
N GLU A 112 21.66 33.50 9.00
CA GLU A 112 21.66 32.27 9.80
C GLU A 112 21.32 31.05 8.95
N CYS A 113 20.30 31.15 8.10
CA CYS A 113 19.94 30.09 7.17
C CYS A 113 21.13 29.73 6.27
N LYS A 114 21.75 30.75 5.65
CA LYS A 114 22.93 30.54 4.80
C LYS A 114 24.05 29.83 5.56
N PHE A 115 24.31 30.20 6.80
CA PHE A 115 25.34 29.56 7.63
C PHE A 115 25.02 28.07 7.89
N LEU A 116 23.77 27.71 8.16
CA LEU A 116 23.34 26.32 8.33
C LEU A 116 23.57 25.52 7.03
N ILE A 117 23.20 26.11 5.90
CA ILE A 117 23.34 25.45 4.59
C ILE A 117 24.80 25.32 4.16
N ASP A 118 25.65 26.32 4.42
CA ASP A 118 27.08 26.23 4.14
C ASP A 118 27.75 25.09 4.97
N LYS A 119 27.33 24.89 6.22
CA LYS A 119 27.74 23.73 7.02
C LYS A 119 27.23 22.41 6.43
N LEU A 120 25.99 22.37 5.97
CA LEU A 120 25.39 21.19 5.34
C LEU A 120 26.14 20.85 4.03
N ILE A 121 26.45 21.83 3.17
CA ILE A 121 27.24 21.68 1.95
C ILE A 121 28.64 21.13 2.26
N THR A 122 29.27 21.61 3.34
CA THR A 122 30.58 21.11 3.78
C THR A 122 30.54 19.61 4.07
N LYS A 123 29.45 19.11 4.62
CA LYS A 123 29.23 17.69 4.94
C LYS A 123 28.75 16.87 3.75
N LYS A 124 27.91 17.45 2.93
CA LYS A 124 27.34 16.86 1.72
C LYS A 124 27.71 17.70 0.49
N PRO A 125 28.91 17.51 -0.09
CA PRO A 125 29.40 18.34 -1.22
C PRO A 125 28.51 18.29 -2.47
N ILE A 126 27.66 17.27 -2.61
CA ILE A 126 26.68 17.15 -3.69
C ILE A 126 25.70 18.35 -3.72
N LEU A 127 25.50 19.02 -2.59
CA LEU A 127 24.63 20.18 -2.44
C LEU A 127 25.29 21.51 -2.88
N GLN A 128 26.51 21.50 -3.41
CA GLN A 128 27.24 22.73 -3.76
C GLN A 128 26.51 23.61 -4.77
N GLY A 129 25.61 23.04 -5.58
CA GLY A 129 24.81 23.76 -6.58
C GLY A 129 23.53 24.42 -6.05
N VAL A 130 23.15 24.21 -4.78
CA VAL A 130 21.83 24.55 -4.24
C VAL A 130 21.45 26.03 -4.44
N TYR A 131 22.38 26.94 -4.23
CA TYR A 131 22.12 28.38 -4.36
C TYR A 131 21.81 28.82 -5.79
N GLY A 132 22.27 28.07 -6.79
CA GLY A 132 22.01 28.37 -8.20
C GLY A 132 20.59 28.06 -8.64
N ALA A 133 19.84 27.31 -7.86
CA ALA A 133 18.45 26.94 -8.13
C ALA A 133 17.42 27.90 -7.52
N LEU A 134 17.87 28.86 -6.69
CA LEU A 134 16.98 29.75 -5.93
C LEU A 134 16.59 31.01 -6.72
N SER A 135 15.35 31.44 -6.53
CA SER A 135 14.84 32.71 -7.09
C SER A 135 15.24 33.94 -6.27
N PHE A 136 15.84 33.77 -5.11
CA PHE A 136 16.27 34.83 -4.19
C PHE A 136 17.76 34.68 -3.83
N ASP A 137 18.33 35.71 -3.20
CA ASP A 137 19.71 35.73 -2.73
C ASP A 137 19.81 35.98 -1.22
N PHE A 138 20.99 35.76 -0.66
CA PHE A 138 21.28 35.93 0.77
C PHE A 138 22.00 37.26 1.10
N LEU A 139 21.89 38.27 0.22
CA LEU A 139 22.64 39.53 0.38
C LEU A 139 22.23 40.36 1.58
N LYS A 140 20.99 40.21 2.02
CA LYS A 140 20.46 40.92 3.22
C LYS A 140 20.47 40.00 4.43
N ALA A 141 21.65 39.72 4.97
CA ALA A 141 21.84 38.73 6.03
C ALA A 141 20.91 38.90 7.25
N ASP A 142 20.63 40.16 7.66
CA ASP A 142 19.79 40.47 8.83
C ASP A 142 18.30 40.41 8.53
N SER A 143 17.86 40.18 7.29
CA SER A 143 16.44 40.07 6.97
C SER A 143 15.91 38.70 7.37
N GLU A 144 14.68 38.72 7.91
CA GLU A 144 13.96 37.48 8.24
C GLU A 144 13.65 36.68 6.99
N MET A 145 13.77 35.35 7.12
CA MET A 145 13.52 34.42 6.03
C MET A 145 12.05 34.07 5.96
N GLN A 146 11.48 34.20 4.76
CA GLN A 146 10.08 33.81 4.52
C GLN A 146 9.97 32.28 4.43
N ILE A 147 8.86 31.72 4.88
CA ILE A 147 8.56 30.28 4.77
C ILE A 147 8.66 29.81 3.32
N SER A 148 8.13 30.58 2.37
CA SER A 148 8.19 30.25 0.94
C SER A 148 9.63 30.15 0.41
N GLN A 149 10.53 31.03 0.84
CA GLN A 149 11.94 30.98 0.49
C GLN A 149 12.64 29.76 1.09
N PHE A 150 12.32 29.43 2.35
CA PHE A 150 12.88 28.25 3.01
C PHE A 150 12.41 26.97 2.32
N LEU A 151 11.14 26.86 1.92
CA LEU A 151 10.61 25.71 1.20
C LEU A 151 11.22 25.56 -0.19
N GLU A 152 11.43 26.69 -0.91
CA GLU A 152 12.15 26.68 -2.18
C GLU A 152 13.59 26.13 -2.01
N LEU A 153 14.31 26.60 -1.00
CA LEU A 153 15.63 26.11 -0.64
C LEU A 153 15.59 24.61 -0.27
N TYR A 154 14.62 24.20 0.56
CA TYR A 154 14.48 22.83 1.01
C TYR A 154 14.21 21.86 -0.15
N LYS A 155 13.31 22.24 -1.07
CA LYS A 155 13.04 21.48 -2.30
C LYS A 155 14.28 21.39 -3.20
N ALA A 156 15.03 22.49 -3.36
CA ALA A 156 16.29 22.47 -4.10
C ALA A 156 17.34 21.53 -3.47
N ILE A 157 17.37 21.41 -2.14
CA ILE A 157 18.20 20.41 -1.44
C ILE A 157 17.73 18.99 -1.79
N LEU A 158 16.43 18.72 -1.71
CA LEU A 158 15.87 17.40 -2.03
C LEU A 158 16.14 17.00 -3.49
N ASP A 159 16.08 17.93 -4.42
CA ASP A 159 16.33 17.67 -5.84
C ASP A 159 17.78 17.27 -6.12
N LEU A 160 18.73 17.79 -5.33
CA LEU A 160 20.16 17.48 -5.48
C LEU A 160 20.58 16.19 -4.76
N LEU A 161 19.81 15.72 -3.79
CA LEU A 161 20.12 14.47 -3.08
C LEU A 161 19.87 13.26 -3.98
N PRO A 162 20.70 12.21 -3.92
CA PRO A 162 20.42 10.92 -4.54
C PRO A 162 19.13 10.29 -3.97
N ASP A 163 18.40 9.54 -4.78
CA ASP A 163 17.12 8.96 -4.38
C ASP A 163 17.24 7.97 -3.21
N ASP A 164 18.37 7.27 -3.09
CA ASP A 164 18.68 6.35 -2.00
C ASP A 164 19.06 7.07 -0.67
N GLU A 165 19.37 8.36 -0.73
CA GLU A 165 19.59 9.20 0.46
C GLU A 165 18.35 9.99 0.88
N LYS A 166 17.30 10.03 0.06
CA LYS A 166 16.07 10.77 0.35
C LYS A 166 15.14 9.99 1.28
N ILE A 167 14.92 10.50 2.48
CA ILE A 167 13.85 10.00 3.36
C ILE A 167 12.59 10.87 3.32
N VAL A 168 12.67 12.04 2.68
CA VAL A 168 11.54 12.96 2.46
C VAL A 168 11.17 12.94 0.99
N THR A 169 9.87 12.86 0.73
CA THR A 169 9.28 12.96 -0.61
C THR A 169 8.44 14.23 -0.72
N ASP A 170 8.66 15.00 -1.80
CA ASP A 170 7.77 16.09 -2.22
C ASP A 170 6.74 15.51 -3.17
N GLU A 171 5.47 15.52 -2.78
CA GLU A 171 4.42 14.88 -3.56
C GLU A 171 3.11 15.67 -3.51
N VAL A 172 2.23 15.39 -4.46
CA VAL A 172 0.86 15.92 -4.49
C VAL A 172 -0.10 14.83 -4.06
N LEU A 173 -0.89 15.10 -3.02
CA LEU A 173 -1.92 14.21 -2.50
C LEU A 173 -3.31 14.82 -2.71
N PHE A 174 -4.28 13.99 -3.11
CA PHE A 174 -5.68 14.39 -3.14
C PHE A 174 -6.38 13.93 -1.85
N ILE A 175 -6.83 14.88 -1.04
CA ILE A 175 -7.42 14.59 0.27
C ILE A 175 -8.83 14.06 0.09
N LEU A 176 -9.06 12.86 0.59
CA LEU A 176 -10.35 12.16 0.51
C LEU A 176 -11.11 12.18 1.84
N ASP A 177 -10.45 11.80 2.93
CA ASP A 177 -11.09 11.63 4.22
C ASP A 177 -10.05 11.68 5.35
N HIS A 178 -10.54 11.54 6.56
CA HIS A 178 -9.78 11.45 7.80
C HIS A 178 -10.30 10.28 8.63
N GLU A 179 -9.42 9.56 9.27
CA GLU A 179 -9.77 8.44 10.15
C GLU A 179 -8.88 8.46 11.41
N ILE A 180 -9.42 7.94 12.50
CA ILE A 180 -8.66 7.71 13.73
C ILE A 180 -8.44 6.21 13.87
N THR A 181 -7.20 5.79 14.05
CA THR A 181 -6.83 4.39 14.23
C THR A 181 -7.26 3.88 15.62
N GLU A 182 -7.29 2.58 15.82
CA GLU A 182 -7.65 1.96 17.11
C GLU A 182 -6.73 2.41 18.25
N ASP A 183 -5.47 2.73 17.95
CA ASP A 183 -4.50 3.28 18.91
C ASP A 183 -4.58 4.82 19.04
N GLY A 184 -5.63 5.44 18.47
CA GLY A 184 -5.95 6.86 18.62
C GLY A 184 -5.09 7.81 17.79
N LYS A 185 -4.38 7.30 16.75
CA LYS A 185 -3.60 8.16 15.85
C LYS A 185 -4.44 8.65 14.69
N ASP A 186 -4.26 9.92 14.31
CA ASP A 186 -4.87 10.52 13.14
C ASP A 186 -4.21 10.03 11.84
N ARG A 187 -5.03 9.68 10.86
CA ARG A 187 -4.61 9.41 9.48
C ARG A 187 -5.46 10.18 8.49
N ILE A 188 -4.82 10.73 7.49
CA ILE A 188 -5.47 11.32 6.33
C ILE A 188 -5.54 10.27 5.22
N VAL A 189 -6.72 10.07 4.67
CA VAL A 189 -6.95 9.18 3.52
C VAL A 189 -6.85 10.00 2.25
N THR A 190 -6.01 9.55 1.33
CA THR A 190 -5.71 10.23 0.06
C THR A 190 -5.88 9.28 -1.13
N ASP A 191 -5.76 9.79 -2.34
CA ASP A 191 -5.70 8.99 -3.57
C ASP A 191 -4.51 8.03 -3.63
N ARG A 192 -3.44 8.30 -2.88
CA ARG A 192 -2.21 7.48 -2.81
C ARG A 192 -2.10 6.61 -1.56
N GLY A 193 -3.14 6.55 -0.75
CA GLY A 193 -3.20 5.74 0.46
C GLY A 193 -3.46 6.54 1.72
N ARG A 194 -3.02 5.97 2.84
CA ARG A 194 -3.21 6.53 4.18
C ARG A 194 -1.90 7.09 4.70
N TYR A 195 -1.96 8.34 5.18
CA TYR A 195 -0.81 9.06 5.71
C TYR A 195 -1.08 9.42 7.16
N TYR A 196 -0.12 9.14 8.03
CA TYR A 196 -0.19 9.59 9.41
C TYR A 196 -0.07 11.11 9.47
N TYR A 197 -0.76 11.66 10.43
CA TYR A 197 -0.65 13.05 10.82
C TYR A 197 -0.64 13.13 12.34
N GLN A 198 0.36 13.73 12.93
CA GLN A 198 0.49 13.74 14.38
C GLN A 198 -0.12 14.98 15.01
N ASN A 199 -1.18 14.79 15.79
CA ASN A 199 -1.83 15.85 16.57
C ASN A 199 -1.08 16.26 17.82
N ALA A 200 -0.36 15.31 18.43
CA ALA A 200 0.11 15.42 19.82
C ALA A 200 1.33 16.33 19.97
N ILE A 201 1.99 16.68 18.89
CA ILE A 201 3.19 17.50 18.91
C ILE A 201 2.91 18.74 18.09
N ASP A 202 3.27 19.89 18.62
CA ASP A 202 3.21 21.17 17.92
C ASP A 202 4.17 21.14 16.74
N TYR A 203 3.65 20.94 15.55
CA TYR A 203 4.44 20.87 14.33
C TYR A 203 4.74 22.23 13.70
N GLY A 204 4.62 23.29 14.46
CA GLY A 204 4.76 24.63 13.93
C GLY A 204 3.55 25.02 13.08
N LYS A 205 3.63 26.19 12.53
CA LYS A 205 2.55 26.83 11.79
C LYS A 205 2.39 26.18 10.43
N PHE A 206 1.15 25.79 10.08
CA PHE A 206 0.82 25.42 8.71
C PHE A 206 0.50 26.68 7.93
N PHE A 207 1.15 26.85 6.80
CA PHE A 207 0.77 27.86 5.84
C PHE A 207 -0.59 27.50 5.25
N ASP A 208 -1.58 28.35 5.43
CA ASP A 208 -2.88 28.26 4.78
C ASP A 208 -2.91 29.21 3.58
N PRO A 209 -2.72 28.70 2.35
CA PRO A 209 -2.65 29.55 1.17
C PRO A 209 -3.97 30.25 0.82
N GLU A 210 -5.11 29.83 1.39
CA GLU A 210 -6.40 30.48 1.17
C GLU A 210 -6.63 31.69 2.09
N THR A 211 -6.06 31.63 3.29
CA THR A 211 -6.32 32.68 4.32
C THR A 211 -5.07 33.47 4.68
N ASP A 212 -3.89 33.11 4.12
CA ASP A 212 -2.59 33.70 4.49
C ASP A 212 -2.31 33.67 6.00
N ARG A 213 -2.96 32.77 6.72
CA ARG A 213 -2.80 32.64 8.17
C ARG A 213 -2.04 31.37 8.49
N SER A 214 -1.00 31.50 9.28
CA SER A 214 -0.37 30.35 9.92
C SER A 214 -1.35 29.77 10.96
N CYS A 215 -1.50 28.42 10.95
CA CYS A 215 -2.32 27.74 11.93
C CYS A 215 -1.44 26.98 12.93
N ASP A 216 -1.70 27.20 14.21
CA ASP A 216 -0.89 26.63 15.28
C ASP A 216 -1.07 25.13 15.48
N ARG A 217 -2.17 24.56 15.01
CA ARG A 217 -2.43 23.09 15.00
C ARG A 217 -3.52 22.77 13.99
N LEU A 218 -3.28 21.79 13.12
CA LEU A 218 -4.33 21.16 12.34
C LEU A 218 -4.52 19.72 12.83
N THR A 219 -5.69 19.42 13.35
CA THR A 219 -6.16 18.05 13.53
C THR A 219 -6.48 17.44 12.16
N GLY A 220 -6.55 16.11 12.07
CA GLY A 220 -7.00 15.47 10.83
C GLY A 220 -8.37 15.94 10.37
N GLU A 221 -9.29 16.24 11.31
CA GLU A 221 -10.60 16.83 11.04
C GLU A 221 -10.49 18.23 10.42
N GLU A 222 -9.59 19.08 10.93
CA GLU A 222 -9.37 20.41 10.39
C GLU A 222 -8.71 20.38 9.02
N ILE A 223 -7.77 19.45 8.79
CA ILE A 223 -7.20 19.19 7.46
C ILE A 223 -8.31 18.81 6.49
N LEU A 224 -9.17 17.87 6.87
CA LEU A 224 -10.30 17.48 6.04
C LEU A 224 -11.25 18.64 5.76
N LYS A 225 -11.57 19.46 6.76
CA LYS A 225 -12.44 20.62 6.59
C LYS A 225 -11.90 21.63 5.58
N ARG A 226 -10.56 21.81 5.51
CA ARG A 226 -9.91 22.78 4.61
C ARG A 226 -9.62 22.22 3.23
N PHE A 227 -9.19 20.96 3.16
CA PHE A 227 -8.60 20.38 1.96
C PHE A 227 -9.41 19.21 1.37
N ASN A 228 -10.62 18.92 1.89
CA ASN A 228 -11.48 17.88 1.35
C ASN A 228 -11.73 18.09 -0.15
N ASN A 229 -11.48 17.05 -0.94
CA ASN A 229 -11.58 17.05 -2.41
C ASN A 229 -10.62 18.04 -3.10
N LYS A 230 -9.54 18.42 -2.44
CA LYS A 230 -8.48 19.26 -3.01
C LYS A 230 -7.17 18.49 -3.12
N GLY A 231 -6.37 18.85 -4.11
CA GLY A 231 -4.97 18.49 -4.16
C GLY A 231 -4.15 19.38 -3.25
N VAL A 232 -3.19 18.81 -2.57
CA VAL A 232 -2.23 19.55 -1.74
C VAL A 232 -0.81 19.12 -2.06
N GLU A 233 0.09 20.07 -2.10
CA GLU A 233 1.54 19.81 -2.15
C GLU A 233 2.02 19.55 -0.74
N VAL A 234 2.67 18.42 -0.52
CA VAL A 234 3.10 17.99 0.80
C VAL A 234 4.54 17.47 0.79
N LEU A 235 5.20 17.65 1.92
CA LEU A 235 6.40 16.89 2.25
C LEU A 235 5.99 15.72 3.14
N THR A 236 6.42 14.51 2.78
CA THR A 236 6.12 13.29 3.54
C THR A 236 7.40 12.56 3.92
N CYS A 237 7.36 11.84 5.04
CA CYS A 237 8.43 10.96 5.49
C CYS A 237 7.79 9.68 6.04
N ASN A 238 8.11 8.49 5.45
CA ASN A 238 7.59 7.20 5.88
C ASN A 238 6.05 7.17 6.04
N LYS A 239 5.32 7.69 5.05
CA LYS A 239 3.85 7.82 5.10
C LYS A 239 3.32 8.74 6.21
N GLU A 240 4.13 9.65 6.71
CA GLU A 240 3.74 10.73 7.60
C GLU A 240 3.80 12.07 6.84
N ILE A 241 2.72 12.85 6.86
CA ILE A 241 2.71 14.22 6.34
C ILE A 241 3.48 15.10 7.34
N ILE A 242 4.62 15.60 6.93
CA ILE A 242 5.45 16.47 7.77
C ILE A 242 5.22 17.95 7.50
N TYR A 243 4.72 18.29 6.31
CA TYR A 243 4.39 19.67 5.96
C TYR A 243 3.40 19.71 4.78
N ILE A 244 2.40 20.61 4.83
CA ILE A 244 1.54 20.96 3.70
C ILE A 244 2.02 22.31 3.19
N SER A 245 2.56 22.36 1.97
CA SER A 245 3.20 23.56 1.44
C SER A 245 2.26 24.45 0.63
N ASN A 246 1.25 23.86 -0.05
CA ASN A 246 0.35 24.63 -0.91
C ASN A 246 -0.90 23.83 -1.29
N ILE A 247 -1.93 24.53 -1.79
CA ILE A 247 -3.02 23.92 -2.54
C ILE A 247 -2.56 23.75 -4.00
N TYR A 248 -2.61 22.53 -4.48
CA TYR A 248 -2.29 22.24 -5.86
C TYR A 248 -3.44 22.65 -6.79
N LYS A 249 -3.17 23.55 -7.72
CA LYS A 249 -4.19 24.19 -8.58
C LYS A 249 -4.34 23.55 -9.96
N ASP A 250 -3.36 22.75 -10.36
CA ASP A 250 -3.38 22.08 -11.66
C ASP A 250 -4.26 20.81 -11.62
N LYS A 251 -4.31 20.13 -12.75
CA LYS A 251 -5.08 18.89 -12.89
C LYS A 251 -4.44 17.75 -12.11
N ILE A 252 -5.25 17.08 -11.30
CA ILE A 252 -4.87 15.85 -10.60
C ILE A 252 -5.56 14.69 -11.28
N THR A 253 -4.83 13.59 -11.49
CA THR A 253 -5.38 12.32 -11.97
C THR A 253 -5.40 11.31 -10.84
N ILE A 254 -6.61 10.96 -10.40
CA ILE A 254 -6.82 9.82 -9.50
C ILE A 254 -6.86 8.57 -10.37
N LYS A 255 -5.82 7.75 -10.27
CA LYS A 255 -5.66 6.57 -11.10
C LYS A 255 -6.40 5.36 -10.56
N ASN A 256 -6.88 4.54 -11.49
CA ASN A 256 -7.45 3.23 -11.23
C ASN A 256 -8.61 3.23 -10.20
N ALA A 257 -9.39 4.32 -10.14
CA ALA A 257 -10.56 4.43 -9.27
C ALA A 257 -11.67 3.47 -9.71
N TRP A 258 -12.38 2.86 -8.74
CA TRP A 258 -13.62 2.16 -9.01
C TRP A 258 -14.75 3.16 -9.18
N ILE A 259 -15.21 3.39 -10.40
CA ILE A 259 -16.35 4.27 -10.72
C ILE A 259 -17.64 3.45 -10.57
N LYS A 260 -18.36 3.72 -9.49
CA LYS A 260 -19.60 3.04 -9.15
C LYS A 260 -20.72 3.43 -10.11
N GLU A 261 -20.86 4.73 -10.34
CA GLU A 261 -21.87 5.31 -11.23
C GLU A 261 -21.40 6.68 -11.75
N GLY A 262 -21.65 6.94 -13.01
CA GLY A 262 -21.53 8.27 -13.62
C GLY A 262 -22.76 8.59 -14.42
N LYS A 263 -23.46 9.69 -14.09
CA LYS A 263 -24.70 10.10 -14.75
C LYS A 263 -24.88 11.60 -14.76
N ASN A 264 -25.23 12.14 -15.93
CA ASN A 264 -25.42 13.57 -16.15
C ASN A 264 -24.16 14.38 -15.78
N LEU A 265 -24.19 15.08 -14.63
CA LEU A 265 -23.13 15.95 -14.13
C LEU A 265 -22.50 15.42 -12.83
N LYS A 266 -22.66 14.13 -12.55
CA LYS A 266 -22.16 13.50 -11.31
C LYS A 266 -21.43 12.21 -11.59
N VAL A 267 -20.41 11.93 -10.76
CA VAL A 267 -19.66 10.67 -10.72
C VAL A 267 -19.52 10.25 -9.28
N ALA A 268 -19.97 9.03 -8.98
CA ALA A 268 -19.76 8.36 -7.71
C ALA A 268 -18.60 7.36 -7.86
N ALA A 269 -17.56 7.48 -7.04
CA ALA A 269 -16.39 6.63 -7.09
C ALA A 269 -16.02 6.08 -5.70
N PHE A 270 -15.32 4.96 -5.71
CA PHE A 270 -14.69 4.38 -4.53
C PHE A 270 -13.17 4.43 -4.72
N ILE A 271 -12.51 5.14 -3.82
CA ILE A 271 -11.09 5.48 -3.94
C ILE A 271 -10.43 5.20 -2.59
N ASN A 272 -9.50 4.27 -2.55
CA ASN A 272 -8.77 3.88 -1.33
C ASN A 272 -9.63 3.63 -0.09
N GLY A 273 -10.80 3.00 -0.30
CA GLY A 273 -11.74 2.66 0.78
C GLY A 273 -12.81 3.71 1.04
N ILE A 274 -12.78 4.86 0.35
CA ILE A 274 -13.72 5.97 0.59
C ILE A 274 -14.68 6.14 -0.58
N HIS A 275 -15.98 6.24 -0.29
CA HIS A 275 -17.00 6.62 -1.25
C HIS A 275 -17.00 8.13 -1.44
N LYS A 276 -16.87 8.58 -2.68
CA LYS A 276 -16.87 10.00 -3.07
C LYS A 276 -17.80 10.31 -4.21
N ASP A 277 -18.50 11.43 -4.08
CA ASP A 277 -19.35 11.99 -5.12
C ASP A 277 -18.71 13.27 -5.66
N PHE A 278 -18.50 13.32 -6.96
CA PHE A 278 -17.92 14.47 -7.65
C PHE A 278 -18.91 15.10 -8.61
N GLN A 279 -18.85 16.41 -8.75
CA GLN A 279 -19.49 17.14 -9.85
C GLN A 279 -18.57 17.15 -11.07
N THR A 280 -19.14 17.02 -12.27
CA THR A 280 -18.40 17.15 -13.52
C THR A 280 -18.58 18.54 -14.14
N ARG A 281 -17.57 19.05 -14.86
CA ARG A 281 -17.71 20.26 -15.67
C ARG A 281 -18.43 20.03 -17.00
N PHE A 282 -18.67 18.80 -17.37
CA PHE A 282 -19.31 18.39 -18.62
C PHE A 282 -20.42 17.38 -18.35
N LYS A 283 -21.40 17.35 -19.22
CA LYS A 283 -22.42 16.31 -19.20
C LYS A 283 -21.83 15.03 -19.78
N LEU A 284 -21.96 13.91 -19.06
CA LEU A 284 -21.55 12.61 -19.56
C LEU A 284 -22.36 12.25 -20.83
N SER A 285 -21.68 11.76 -21.85
CA SER A 285 -22.29 11.35 -23.12
C SER A 285 -23.08 10.05 -22.99
N GLN A 286 -22.73 9.23 -22.03
CA GLN A 286 -23.40 7.97 -21.67
C GLN A 286 -23.28 7.73 -20.16
N ASP A 287 -24.18 6.95 -19.61
CA ASP A 287 -24.11 6.51 -18.24
C ASP A 287 -22.92 5.54 -18.09
N ILE A 288 -22.21 5.65 -16.98
CA ILE A 288 -21.05 4.82 -16.62
C ILE A 288 -21.45 4.03 -15.38
N GLU A 289 -21.21 2.73 -15.37
CA GLU A 289 -21.53 1.89 -14.21
C GLU A 289 -20.44 0.84 -13.99
N LYS A 290 -19.97 0.72 -12.75
CA LYS A 290 -19.13 -0.37 -12.25
C LYS A 290 -17.89 -0.65 -13.13
N VAL A 291 -17.06 0.36 -13.35
CA VAL A 291 -15.85 0.28 -14.16
C VAL A 291 -14.65 0.83 -13.41
N VAL A 292 -13.46 0.40 -13.80
CA VAL A 292 -12.21 1.03 -13.38
C VAL A 292 -11.83 2.12 -14.37
N GLY A 293 -11.37 3.25 -13.86
CA GLY A 293 -10.92 4.35 -14.70
C GLY A 293 -10.13 5.39 -13.93
N ASP A 294 -9.53 6.29 -14.68
CA ASP A 294 -8.81 7.43 -14.14
C ASP A 294 -9.76 8.64 -14.14
N ILE A 295 -9.80 9.34 -13.00
CA ILE A 295 -10.64 10.54 -12.79
C ILE A 295 -9.73 11.75 -12.76
N ILE A 296 -9.93 12.70 -13.69
CA ILE A 296 -9.14 13.93 -13.78
C ILE A 296 -9.93 15.05 -13.13
N ILE A 297 -9.35 15.64 -12.07
CA ILE A 297 -9.99 16.69 -11.26
C ILE A 297 -9.21 18.00 -11.41
N GLU A 298 -9.93 19.11 -11.53
CA GLU A 298 -9.39 20.46 -11.53
C GLU A 298 -10.38 21.39 -10.81
N ASN A 299 -9.91 22.15 -9.81
CA ASN A 299 -10.74 23.02 -8.97
C ASN A 299 -11.99 22.27 -8.45
N GLU A 300 -11.76 21.15 -7.76
CA GLU A 300 -12.78 20.30 -7.10
C GLU A 300 -13.83 19.67 -8.05
N LYS A 301 -13.68 19.81 -9.37
CA LYS A 301 -14.60 19.24 -10.37
C LYS A 301 -13.90 18.28 -11.30
N VAL A 302 -14.60 17.23 -11.67
CA VAL A 302 -14.11 16.30 -12.69
C VAL A 302 -14.14 16.98 -14.04
N VAL A 303 -12.99 17.03 -14.71
CA VAL A 303 -12.77 17.60 -16.04
C VAL A 303 -12.51 16.54 -17.10
N GLY A 304 -12.26 15.29 -16.69
CA GLY A 304 -12.08 14.15 -17.58
C GLY A 304 -12.24 12.82 -16.86
N ILE A 305 -12.61 11.78 -17.61
CA ILE A 305 -12.69 10.39 -17.16
C ILE A 305 -12.10 9.53 -18.26
N SER A 306 -11.16 8.66 -17.93
CA SER A 306 -10.58 7.68 -18.83
C SER A 306 -10.93 6.27 -18.33
N ILE A 307 -11.90 5.63 -18.98
CA ILE A 307 -12.33 4.26 -18.64
C ILE A 307 -11.30 3.26 -19.17
N LYS A 308 -11.04 2.21 -18.40
CA LYS A 308 -10.19 1.07 -18.76
C LYS A 308 -11.09 -0.14 -19.03
N PRO A 309 -11.46 -0.40 -20.31
CA PRO A 309 -12.47 -1.38 -20.63
C PRO A 309 -11.95 -2.81 -20.75
N ASP A 310 -10.64 -2.99 -20.91
CA ASP A 310 -10.06 -4.30 -21.21
C ASP A 310 -9.95 -5.12 -19.92
N ILE A 311 -10.71 -6.22 -19.89
CA ILE A 311 -10.75 -7.15 -18.76
C ILE A 311 -10.32 -8.52 -19.25
N ILE A 312 -9.41 -9.15 -18.53
CA ILE A 312 -9.03 -10.53 -18.72
C ILE A 312 -9.45 -11.37 -17.51
N GLN A 313 -9.76 -12.63 -17.79
CA GLN A 313 -10.19 -13.62 -16.80
C GLN A 313 -9.34 -14.87 -16.95
N GLY A 314 -9.03 -15.52 -15.86
CA GLY A 314 -8.28 -16.76 -15.85
C GLY A 314 -7.85 -17.12 -14.44
N LYS A 315 -7.48 -18.37 -14.29
CA LYS A 315 -6.96 -18.89 -13.04
C LYS A 315 -5.63 -18.19 -12.69
N VAL A 316 -5.51 -17.72 -11.46
CA VAL A 316 -4.25 -17.16 -10.97
C VAL A 316 -3.29 -18.29 -10.68
N LEU A 317 -2.14 -18.31 -11.34
CA LEU A 317 -1.12 -19.33 -11.16
C LEU A 317 -0.03 -18.90 -10.19
N LEU A 318 0.23 -17.58 -10.11
CA LEU A 318 1.21 -16.98 -9.23
C LEU A 318 0.87 -15.50 -9.01
N SER A 319 1.08 -15.01 -7.79
CA SER A 319 0.94 -13.60 -7.44
C SER A 319 2.19 -13.17 -6.67
N GLY A 320 3.09 -12.47 -7.36
CA GLY A 320 4.38 -12.02 -6.83
C GLY A 320 4.53 -10.51 -6.86
N ASP A 321 5.69 -10.04 -6.40
CA ASP A 321 6.02 -8.63 -6.42
C ASP A 321 6.15 -8.13 -7.87
N GLY A 322 5.27 -7.18 -8.20
CA GLY A 322 5.31 -6.49 -9.50
C GLY A 322 4.66 -7.21 -10.67
N PHE A 323 4.13 -8.43 -10.52
CA PHE A 323 3.41 -9.14 -11.58
C PHE A 323 2.44 -10.20 -11.05
N ILE A 324 1.48 -10.60 -11.90
CA ILE A 324 0.59 -11.75 -11.67
C ILE A 324 0.69 -12.66 -12.90
N GLU A 325 0.81 -13.98 -12.66
CA GLU A 325 0.71 -14.99 -13.71
C GLU A 325 -0.72 -15.50 -13.80
N ILE A 326 -1.32 -15.37 -14.98
CA ILE A 326 -2.70 -15.77 -15.25
C ILE A 326 -2.70 -16.86 -16.32
N GLU A 327 -3.45 -17.93 -16.11
CA GLU A 327 -3.58 -19.04 -17.05
C GLU A 327 -4.07 -18.52 -18.41
N GLY A 328 -3.38 -18.90 -19.48
CA GLY A 328 -3.64 -18.44 -20.84
C GLY A 328 -3.04 -17.08 -21.23
N TYR A 329 -2.56 -16.30 -20.25
CA TYR A 329 -1.98 -14.98 -20.50
C TYR A 329 -0.51 -14.86 -20.06
N GLY A 330 -0.03 -15.76 -19.18
CA GLY A 330 1.31 -15.70 -18.63
C GLY A 330 1.51 -14.61 -17.57
N LYS A 331 2.75 -14.19 -17.37
CA LYS A 331 3.13 -13.15 -16.39
C LYS A 331 2.83 -11.76 -16.94
N ILE A 332 1.96 -11.01 -16.26
CA ILE A 332 1.59 -9.63 -16.63
C ILE A 332 2.06 -8.69 -15.51
N PRO A 333 2.84 -7.63 -15.84
CA PRO A 333 3.33 -6.69 -14.84
C PRO A 333 2.20 -5.84 -14.25
N LEU A 334 2.37 -5.39 -12.99
CA LEU A 334 1.46 -4.49 -12.30
C LEU A 334 1.73 -3.03 -12.68
N ASP A 335 0.67 -2.23 -12.71
CA ASP A 335 0.77 -0.77 -12.75
C ASP A 335 1.29 -0.25 -11.40
N GLU A 336 2.00 0.88 -11.38
CA GLU A 336 2.48 1.51 -10.15
C GLU A 336 1.34 1.90 -9.19
N ASP A 337 0.19 2.30 -9.77
CA ASP A 337 -1.02 2.65 -9.03
C ASP A 337 -2.06 1.52 -9.01
N TYR A 338 -1.60 0.27 -9.13
CA TYR A 338 -2.42 -0.93 -9.08
C TYR A 338 -3.35 -0.97 -7.86
N LYS A 339 -4.60 -1.41 -8.05
CA LYS A 339 -5.63 -1.48 -7.00
C LYS A 339 -6.29 -2.85 -6.96
N ILE A 340 -6.69 -3.29 -5.78
CA ILE A 340 -7.42 -4.54 -5.59
C ILE A 340 -8.77 -4.22 -4.94
N TYR A 341 -9.84 -4.56 -5.64
CA TYR A 341 -11.22 -4.32 -5.22
C TYR A 341 -11.92 -5.65 -4.94
N LYS A 342 -12.54 -5.76 -3.76
CA LYS A 342 -13.48 -6.84 -3.43
C LYS A 342 -14.89 -6.36 -3.76
N LEU A 343 -15.56 -7.04 -4.70
CA LEU A 343 -16.85 -6.63 -5.24
C LEU A 343 -18.05 -7.38 -4.63
N TYR A 344 -17.82 -8.38 -3.80
CA TYR A 344 -18.87 -9.14 -3.13
C TYR A 344 -19.00 -8.74 -1.65
N GLY A 345 -20.20 -8.92 -1.08
CA GLY A 345 -20.48 -8.39 0.25
C GLY A 345 -20.45 -6.86 0.24
N GLU A 346 -19.68 -6.29 1.15
CA GLU A 346 -19.38 -4.86 1.16
C GLU A 346 -18.18 -4.57 0.24
N LEU A 347 -18.30 -3.52 -0.59
CA LEU A 347 -17.22 -3.08 -1.45
C LEU A 347 -16.03 -2.60 -0.59
N SER A 348 -14.90 -3.24 -0.75
CA SER A 348 -13.67 -2.91 0.02
C SER A 348 -12.42 -2.97 -0.85
N MET A 349 -11.33 -2.45 -0.30
CA MET A 349 -9.98 -2.65 -0.83
C MET A 349 -9.38 -3.89 -0.19
N GLU A 350 -8.59 -4.63 -0.96
CA GLU A 350 -7.85 -5.79 -0.47
C GLU A 350 -6.34 -5.61 -0.68
N GLN A 351 -5.58 -6.50 -0.06
CA GLN A 351 -4.13 -6.62 -0.25
C GLN A 351 -3.82 -7.72 -1.27
N THR A 352 -2.56 -7.82 -1.69
CA THR A 352 -2.10 -8.78 -2.70
C THR A 352 -2.42 -10.24 -2.34
N ASN A 353 -2.38 -10.60 -1.06
CA ASN A 353 -2.75 -11.93 -0.59
C ASN A 353 -4.25 -12.27 -0.77
N GLY A 354 -5.11 -11.27 -0.99
CA GLY A 354 -6.51 -11.49 -1.37
C GLY A 354 -6.68 -12.05 -2.79
N ILE A 355 -5.65 -12.02 -3.63
CA ILE A 355 -5.66 -12.63 -4.96
C ILE A 355 -5.22 -14.07 -4.84
N LEU A 356 -6.20 -14.96 -4.69
CA LEU A 356 -5.96 -16.36 -4.39
C LEU A 356 -5.42 -17.12 -5.59
N VAL A 357 -4.23 -17.72 -5.46
CA VAL A 357 -3.67 -18.62 -6.47
C VAL A 357 -4.52 -19.88 -6.60
N GLY A 358 -4.54 -20.48 -7.79
CA GLY A 358 -5.33 -21.69 -8.06
C GLY A 358 -6.82 -21.44 -8.35
N TYR A 359 -7.28 -20.19 -8.32
CA TYR A 359 -8.69 -19.82 -8.53
C TYR A 359 -8.86 -18.76 -9.63
N ASP A 360 -10.04 -18.71 -10.24
CA ASP A 360 -10.43 -17.78 -11.32
C ASP A 360 -11.52 -16.78 -10.88
N VAL A 361 -11.61 -16.49 -9.58
CA VAL A 361 -12.62 -15.60 -8.99
C VAL A 361 -12.27 -14.11 -9.11
N THR A 362 -11.15 -13.79 -9.75
CA THR A 362 -10.64 -12.42 -9.91
C THR A 362 -10.56 -12.05 -11.38
N ASP A 363 -11.19 -10.92 -11.75
CA ASP A 363 -11.03 -10.29 -13.05
C ASP A 363 -9.89 -9.27 -13.00
N PHE A 364 -9.15 -9.11 -14.09
CA PHE A 364 -8.03 -8.18 -14.15
C PHE A 364 -8.26 -7.13 -15.22
N VAL A 365 -8.30 -5.86 -14.81
CA VAL A 365 -8.37 -4.71 -15.71
C VAL A 365 -6.97 -4.42 -16.22
N VAL A 366 -6.78 -4.49 -17.54
CA VAL A 366 -5.48 -4.29 -18.19
C VAL A 366 -5.48 -3.00 -18.99
N SER A 367 -4.39 -2.23 -18.87
CA SER A 367 -4.18 -1.03 -19.66
C SER A 367 -2.69 -0.84 -19.94
N GLY A 368 -2.34 -0.54 -21.19
CA GLY A 368 -0.93 -0.37 -21.57
C GLY A 368 -0.04 -1.60 -21.34
N GLY A 369 -0.62 -2.81 -21.38
CA GLY A 369 0.09 -4.07 -21.11
C GLY A 369 0.39 -4.36 -19.64
N LYS A 370 -0.20 -3.59 -18.71
CA LYS A 370 -0.06 -3.76 -17.27
C LYS A 370 -1.43 -3.97 -16.62
N ILE A 371 -1.47 -4.69 -15.50
CA ILE A 371 -2.68 -4.84 -14.68
C ILE A 371 -2.86 -3.54 -13.87
N SER A 372 -3.94 -2.83 -14.16
CA SER A 372 -4.33 -1.59 -13.47
C SER A 372 -5.17 -1.87 -12.22
N ALA A 373 -6.02 -2.91 -12.25
CA ALA A 373 -6.78 -3.33 -11.09
C ALA A 373 -7.11 -4.82 -11.12
N ALA A 374 -7.26 -5.42 -9.94
CA ALA A 374 -7.87 -6.72 -9.73
C ALA A 374 -9.26 -6.54 -9.09
N LEU A 375 -10.23 -7.28 -9.58
CA LEU A 375 -11.63 -7.24 -9.19
C LEU A 375 -12.04 -8.61 -8.66
N ILE A 376 -12.02 -8.81 -7.35
CA ILE A 376 -12.42 -10.06 -6.72
C ILE A 376 -13.95 -10.14 -6.73
N ARG A 377 -14.52 -11.02 -7.56
CA ARG A 377 -15.96 -11.08 -7.86
C ARG A 377 -16.77 -11.80 -6.79
N GLU A 378 -16.20 -12.82 -6.19
CA GLU A 378 -16.88 -13.72 -5.26
C GLU A 378 -15.91 -14.39 -4.30
N SER A 379 -16.43 -14.92 -3.19
CA SER A 379 -15.66 -15.77 -2.28
C SER A 379 -15.45 -17.14 -2.88
N ILE A 380 -14.29 -17.74 -2.59
CA ILE A 380 -14.01 -19.11 -3.05
C ILE A 380 -14.81 -20.15 -2.25
N LYS A 381 -15.05 -21.28 -2.93
CA LYS A 381 -15.22 -22.57 -2.27
C LYS A 381 -13.85 -23.23 -2.29
N ALA A 382 -13.31 -23.57 -1.13
CA ALA A 382 -11.98 -24.18 -1.03
C ALA A 382 -12.00 -25.63 -1.54
N GLU A 383 -12.16 -25.79 -2.85
CA GLU A 383 -12.24 -27.08 -3.52
C GLU A 383 -10.85 -27.69 -3.74
N ASN A 384 -9.87 -26.87 -4.14
CA ASN A 384 -8.51 -27.28 -4.45
C ASN A 384 -7.50 -26.61 -3.53
N ILE A 385 -6.40 -27.32 -3.29
CA ILE A 385 -5.21 -26.79 -2.59
C ILE A 385 -3.98 -26.96 -3.47
N ARG A 386 -3.00 -26.06 -3.29
CA ARG A 386 -1.72 -26.05 -4.00
C ARG A 386 -0.59 -26.18 -3.00
N VAL A 387 0.21 -27.22 -3.14
CA VAL A 387 1.26 -27.62 -2.19
C VAL A 387 2.63 -27.48 -2.84
N LEU A 388 3.50 -26.66 -2.27
CA LEU A 388 4.90 -26.54 -2.68
C LEU A 388 5.70 -27.73 -2.16
N ILE A 389 6.40 -28.44 -3.03
CA ILE A 389 7.09 -29.68 -2.69
C ILE A 389 8.58 -29.44 -2.49
N HIS A 390 9.06 -29.78 -1.30
CA HIS A 390 10.49 -29.71 -0.96
C HIS A 390 11.30 -30.89 -1.53
N THR A 391 12.60 -30.66 -1.63
CA THR A 391 13.61 -31.69 -1.91
C THR A 391 13.64 -32.77 -0.81
N THR A 392 14.41 -33.84 -1.03
CA THR A 392 14.62 -34.90 -0.04
C THR A 392 15.08 -34.35 1.30
N GLY A 393 14.38 -34.74 2.39
CA GLY A 393 14.66 -34.30 3.75
C GLY A 393 14.22 -32.85 4.05
N TYR A 394 13.33 -32.28 3.23
CA TYR A 394 12.76 -30.92 3.40
C TYR A 394 13.82 -29.80 3.48
N LYS A 395 14.90 -29.94 2.70
CA LYS A 395 16.06 -29.03 2.80
C LYS A 395 15.89 -27.74 2.02
N ASP A 396 15.21 -27.80 0.88
CA ASP A 396 15.07 -26.69 -0.06
C ASP A 396 13.79 -26.84 -0.86
N ILE A 397 13.24 -25.74 -1.34
CA ILE A 397 12.12 -25.71 -2.30
C ILE A 397 12.61 -25.78 -3.75
N TYR A 398 13.87 -25.49 -4.02
CA TYR A 398 14.47 -25.48 -5.34
C TYR A 398 15.14 -26.82 -5.66
N HIS A 399 14.65 -27.47 -6.72
CA HIS A 399 15.16 -28.74 -7.20
C HIS A 399 16.18 -28.52 -8.31
N SER A 400 17.36 -29.14 -8.20
CA SER A 400 18.37 -29.13 -9.26
C SER A 400 18.00 -30.05 -10.43
N LYS A 401 17.09 -31.02 -10.21
CA LYS A 401 16.57 -31.98 -11.18
C LYS A 401 15.23 -32.49 -10.69
N VAL A 402 14.29 -32.66 -11.60
CA VAL A 402 13.02 -33.35 -11.36
C VAL A 402 12.97 -34.59 -12.25
N GLU A 403 12.79 -35.75 -11.63
CA GLU A 403 12.56 -37.02 -12.30
C GLU A 403 11.26 -37.62 -11.81
N LEU A 404 10.35 -37.93 -12.70
CA LEU A 404 9.03 -38.42 -12.38
C LEU A 404 8.56 -39.55 -13.32
N GLY A 405 7.61 -40.32 -12.84
CA GLY A 405 6.82 -41.28 -13.56
C GLY A 405 5.40 -41.28 -13.01
N ALA A 406 4.59 -42.27 -13.37
CA ALA A 406 3.22 -42.35 -12.86
C ALA A 406 2.78 -43.79 -12.63
N THR A 407 1.65 -43.97 -11.94
CA THR A 407 1.01 -45.28 -11.71
C THR A 407 0.05 -45.66 -12.83
N SER A 408 -0.22 -44.75 -13.76
CA SER A 408 -0.99 -44.95 -15.00
C SER A 408 -0.36 -44.13 -16.11
N ASP A 409 -0.86 -44.25 -17.33
CA ASP A 409 -0.49 -43.30 -18.39
C ASP A 409 -0.72 -41.87 -17.88
N TYR A 410 0.12 -40.94 -18.35
CA TYR A 410 0.04 -39.53 -17.95
C TYR A 410 0.25 -38.61 -19.16
N VAL A 411 -0.19 -37.37 -18.99
CA VAL A 411 -0.09 -36.32 -20.00
C VAL A 411 0.81 -35.21 -19.49
N VAL A 412 1.68 -34.74 -20.37
CA VAL A 412 2.54 -33.58 -20.13
C VAL A 412 2.09 -32.45 -21.06
N ARG A 413 1.69 -31.30 -20.46
CA ARG A 413 1.32 -30.11 -21.21
C ARG A 413 2.36 -29.02 -21.04
N VAL A 414 2.70 -28.37 -22.15
CA VAL A 414 3.63 -27.27 -22.22
C VAL A 414 3.06 -26.21 -23.19
N GLY A 415 2.56 -25.11 -22.69
CA GLY A 415 1.76 -24.17 -23.48
C GLY A 415 0.55 -24.87 -24.11
N GLU A 416 0.42 -24.83 -25.45
CA GLU A 416 -0.65 -25.48 -26.19
C GLU A 416 -0.31 -26.95 -26.59
N SER A 417 0.90 -27.40 -26.33
CA SER A 417 1.35 -28.73 -26.70
C SER A 417 1.02 -29.77 -25.63
N GLU A 418 0.51 -30.93 -26.05
CA GLU A 418 0.21 -32.05 -25.19
C GLU A 418 0.94 -33.29 -25.69
N THR A 419 1.63 -33.98 -24.77
CA THR A 419 2.33 -35.26 -25.07
C THR A 419 1.90 -36.30 -24.05
N ARG A 420 1.53 -37.51 -24.53
CA ARG A 420 1.15 -38.63 -23.69
C ARG A 420 2.35 -39.57 -23.48
N TYR A 421 2.50 -39.98 -22.22
CA TYR A 421 3.51 -40.96 -21.77
C TYR A 421 2.82 -42.19 -21.19
N GLY A 422 3.43 -43.36 -21.38
CA GLY A 422 2.98 -44.58 -20.72
C GLY A 422 3.38 -44.63 -19.25
N ALA A 423 2.71 -45.48 -18.47
CA ALA A 423 2.99 -45.67 -17.05
C ALA A 423 4.46 -46.06 -16.76
N ASP A 424 5.11 -46.78 -17.67
CA ASP A 424 6.52 -47.21 -17.54
C ASP A 424 7.55 -46.20 -18.03
N GLU A 425 7.09 -45.07 -18.59
CA GLU A 425 7.97 -44.02 -19.09
C GLU A 425 8.27 -43.01 -18.00
N THR A 426 9.50 -42.51 -17.97
CA THR A 426 9.94 -41.48 -17.03
C THR A 426 10.20 -40.17 -17.76
N LEU A 427 9.84 -39.04 -17.11
CA LEU A 427 10.20 -37.71 -17.56
C LEU A 427 11.28 -37.14 -16.64
N THR A 428 12.31 -36.57 -17.24
CA THR A 428 13.38 -35.87 -16.52
C THR A 428 13.43 -34.45 -17.01
N LEU A 429 13.46 -33.49 -16.05
CA LEU A 429 13.62 -32.08 -16.31
C LEU A 429 14.79 -31.53 -15.47
N GLU A 430 15.63 -30.73 -16.10
CA GLU A 430 16.73 -29.99 -15.44
C GLU A 430 16.62 -28.49 -15.80
N PRO A 431 17.19 -27.57 -14.98
CA PRO A 431 17.22 -26.18 -15.34
C PRO A 431 17.83 -25.95 -16.73
N GLY A 432 17.13 -25.16 -17.55
CA GLY A 432 17.50 -24.93 -18.95
C GLY A 432 16.90 -25.91 -19.95
N ASP A 433 16.09 -26.88 -19.51
CA ASP A 433 15.36 -27.74 -20.42
C ASP A 433 14.46 -26.94 -21.36
N LYS A 434 14.40 -27.35 -22.62
CA LYS A 434 13.60 -26.66 -23.65
C LYS A 434 12.12 -26.59 -23.30
N MET A 435 11.57 -27.58 -22.61
CA MET A 435 10.16 -27.58 -22.19
C MET A 435 9.86 -26.43 -21.25
N LEU A 436 10.79 -26.09 -20.35
CA LEU A 436 10.66 -25.01 -19.39
C LEU A 436 10.75 -23.61 -20.03
N SER A 437 11.36 -23.50 -21.23
CA SER A 437 11.44 -22.22 -21.95
C SER A 437 10.08 -21.73 -22.47
N PHE A 438 9.08 -22.59 -22.53
CA PHE A 438 7.70 -22.24 -22.89
C PHE A 438 6.81 -21.91 -21.68
N GLY A 439 7.37 -21.87 -20.48
CA GLY A 439 6.68 -21.59 -19.23
C GLY A 439 6.49 -22.84 -18.37
N ARG A 440 5.33 -22.95 -17.77
CA ARG A 440 4.96 -24.02 -16.83
C ARG A 440 4.77 -25.36 -17.53
N VAL A 441 5.39 -26.42 -16.98
CA VAL A 441 5.16 -27.80 -17.39
C VAL A 441 4.12 -28.43 -16.46
N ILE A 442 3.01 -28.90 -17.01
CA ILE A 442 1.89 -29.49 -16.26
C ILE A 442 1.84 -30.98 -16.53
N ILE A 443 1.82 -31.78 -15.49
CA ILE A 443 1.80 -33.26 -15.57
C ILE A 443 0.56 -33.78 -14.85
N GLU A 444 -0.28 -34.55 -15.57
CA GLU A 444 -1.53 -35.09 -15.05
C GLU A 444 -1.67 -36.57 -15.37
N PRO A 445 -2.11 -37.41 -14.41
CA PRO A 445 -2.43 -38.79 -14.72
C PRO A 445 -3.70 -38.87 -15.58
N VAL A 446 -3.76 -39.81 -16.51
CA VAL A 446 -4.96 -40.01 -17.35
C VAL A 446 -6.11 -40.67 -16.57
N SER A 447 -5.78 -41.49 -15.58
CA SER A 447 -6.77 -42.14 -14.71
C SER A 447 -7.05 -41.31 -13.47
N GLU A 448 -8.31 -41.18 -13.05
CA GLU A 448 -8.71 -40.50 -11.80
C GLU A 448 -8.01 -41.07 -10.55
N GLU A 449 -7.72 -42.39 -10.53
CA GLU A 449 -6.97 -43.04 -9.45
C GLU A 449 -5.44 -43.00 -9.67
N GLY A 450 -5.02 -42.46 -10.80
CA GLY A 450 -3.61 -42.35 -11.16
C GLY A 450 -2.88 -41.36 -10.25
N LYS A 451 -1.59 -41.61 -10.02
CA LYS A 451 -0.73 -40.75 -9.20
C LYS A 451 0.60 -40.51 -9.94
N ILE A 452 1.11 -39.29 -9.82
CA ILE A 452 2.45 -38.93 -10.28
C ILE A 452 3.46 -39.29 -9.20
N LYS A 453 4.48 -40.03 -9.52
CA LYS A 453 5.56 -40.47 -8.63
C LYS A 453 6.78 -39.58 -8.84
N LEU A 454 7.23 -38.87 -7.81
CA LEU A 454 8.48 -38.09 -7.86
C LEU A 454 9.67 -38.99 -7.51
N LEU A 455 10.42 -39.40 -8.54
CA LEU A 455 11.57 -40.31 -8.40
C LEU A 455 12.81 -39.62 -7.85
N SER A 456 12.89 -38.29 -8.03
CA SER A 456 13.96 -37.43 -7.51
C SER A 456 13.78 -36.99 -6.05
N VAL A 457 12.68 -37.40 -5.41
CA VAL A 457 12.36 -37.06 -4.01
C VAL A 457 12.17 -38.34 -3.21
N GLU A 458 12.74 -38.38 -1.99
CA GLU A 458 12.54 -39.47 -1.03
C GLU A 458 11.81 -38.96 0.22
N ARG A 459 10.85 -39.74 0.72
CA ARG A 459 10.12 -39.59 1.97
C ARG A 459 10.23 -40.90 2.78
N SER A 460 9.65 -40.96 3.96
CA SER A 460 9.79 -42.12 4.87
C SER A 460 9.36 -43.46 4.25
N THR A 461 8.44 -43.46 3.30
CA THR A 461 7.95 -44.66 2.61
C THR A 461 8.51 -44.83 1.18
N GLY A 462 9.59 -44.10 0.86
CA GLY A 462 10.24 -44.13 -0.48
C GLY A 462 9.84 -42.93 -1.34
N ASN A 463 9.80 -43.12 -2.67
CA ASN A 463 9.42 -42.03 -3.56
C ASN A 463 7.92 -41.70 -3.43
N PRO A 464 7.55 -40.45 -3.10
CA PRO A 464 6.16 -40.08 -2.88
C PRO A 464 5.34 -40.11 -4.16
N LYS A 465 4.03 -40.42 -4.01
CA LYS A 465 3.06 -40.48 -5.10
C LYS A 465 1.96 -39.47 -4.85
N TYR A 466 1.73 -38.57 -5.80
CA TYR A 466 0.83 -37.43 -5.67
C TYR A 466 -0.43 -37.62 -6.53
N ARG A 467 -1.59 -37.40 -5.94
CA ARG A 467 -2.87 -37.23 -6.66
C ARG A 467 -2.91 -35.87 -7.34
N GLY A 468 -3.89 -35.67 -8.21
CA GLY A 468 -4.06 -34.42 -8.94
C GLY A 468 -2.94 -34.20 -9.95
N ARG A 469 -2.55 -32.96 -10.13
CA ARG A 469 -1.52 -32.55 -11.10
C ARG A 469 -0.26 -32.04 -10.44
N ILE A 470 0.85 -32.20 -11.11
CA ILE A 470 2.14 -31.60 -10.77
C ILE A 470 2.41 -30.49 -11.76
N GLU A 471 2.79 -29.34 -11.27
CA GLU A 471 3.26 -28.20 -12.05
C GLU A 471 4.73 -27.94 -11.74
N ILE A 472 5.53 -27.76 -12.78
CA ILE A 472 6.98 -27.48 -12.65
C ILE A 472 7.26 -26.16 -13.35
N THR A 473 7.91 -25.26 -12.62
CA THR A 473 8.40 -23.97 -13.12
C THR A 473 9.89 -23.84 -12.89
N GLN A 474 10.55 -23.02 -13.70
CA GLN A 474 11.96 -22.69 -13.53
C GLN A 474 12.09 -21.29 -12.97
N GLU A 475 12.89 -21.16 -11.91
CA GLU A 475 13.34 -19.92 -11.32
C GLU A 475 14.90 -19.87 -11.34
N ASP A 476 15.48 -18.75 -10.98
CA ASP A 476 16.95 -18.55 -11.04
C ASP A 476 17.71 -19.57 -10.18
N GLN A 477 17.13 -20.00 -9.04
CA GLN A 477 17.75 -20.94 -8.09
C GLN A 477 17.52 -22.41 -8.46
N GLY A 478 16.58 -22.74 -9.34
CA GLY A 478 16.26 -24.11 -9.70
C GLY A 478 14.81 -24.30 -10.13
N LEU A 479 14.33 -25.54 -10.05
CA LEU A 479 12.96 -25.88 -10.41
C LEU A 479 12.07 -25.90 -9.17
N LEU A 480 10.89 -25.29 -9.26
CA LEU A 480 9.83 -25.39 -8.26
C LEU A 480 8.81 -26.44 -8.69
N ILE A 481 8.31 -27.19 -7.73
CA ILE A 481 7.27 -28.20 -7.92
C ILE A 481 6.06 -27.80 -7.08
N VAL A 482 4.91 -27.66 -7.72
CA VAL A 482 3.62 -27.44 -7.05
C VAL A 482 2.69 -28.60 -7.39
N ASN A 483 2.12 -29.24 -6.37
CA ASN A 483 1.07 -30.22 -6.54
C ASN A 483 -0.30 -29.56 -6.31
N GLU A 484 -1.17 -29.59 -7.30
CA GLU A 484 -2.55 -29.12 -7.20
C GLU A 484 -3.52 -30.28 -7.22
N LEU A 485 -4.40 -30.34 -6.20
CA LEU A 485 -5.37 -31.42 -6.04
C LEU A 485 -6.57 -30.95 -5.20
N PRO A 486 -7.69 -31.72 -5.18
CA PRO A 486 -8.79 -31.45 -4.27
C PRO A 486 -8.34 -31.46 -2.79
N LEU A 487 -8.84 -30.50 -1.99
CA LEU A 487 -8.51 -30.37 -0.57
C LEU A 487 -8.75 -31.67 0.22
N GLU A 488 -9.81 -32.39 -0.09
CA GLU A 488 -10.11 -33.66 0.57
C GLU A 488 -9.08 -34.75 0.23
N GLU A 489 -8.60 -34.80 -1.00
CA GLU A 489 -7.57 -35.76 -1.42
C GLU A 489 -6.19 -35.43 -0.83
N TYR A 490 -5.88 -34.14 -0.63
CA TYR A 490 -4.70 -33.71 0.11
C TYR A 490 -4.67 -34.32 1.51
N LEU A 491 -5.81 -34.31 2.21
CA LEU A 491 -5.94 -34.86 3.56
C LEU A 491 -5.71 -36.38 3.62
N TYR A 492 -5.95 -37.15 2.54
CA TYR A 492 -5.66 -38.57 2.52
C TYR A 492 -4.20 -38.92 2.86
N ALA A 493 -3.26 -38.05 2.44
CA ALA A 493 -1.84 -38.23 2.67
C ALA A 493 -1.27 -37.36 3.81
N VAL A 494 -2.00 -36.32 4.28
CA VAL A 494 -1.68 -35.59 5.51
C VAL A 494 -1.96 -36.44 6.74
N ILE A 495 -3.16 -37.05 6.82
CA ILE A 495 -3.59 -37.76 8.02
C ILE A 495 -2.58 -38.84 8.44
N PRO A 496 -2.15 -39.80 7.60
CA PRO A 496 -1.19 -40.81 8.02
C PRO A 496 0.22 -40.26 8.27
N SER A 497 0.55 -39.09 7.68
CA SER A 497 1.82 -38.41 7.92
C SER A 497 1.90 -37.72 9.28
N GLU A 498 0.74 -37.30 9.82
CA GLU A 498 0.61 -36.60 11.10
C GLU A 498 0.20 -37.54 12.27
N MET A 499 -0.62 -38.55 11.99
CA MET A 499 -1.16 -39.45 13.03
C MET A 499 -1.05 -40.91 12.61
N PRO A 500 -0.47 -41.78 13.43
CA PRO A 500 -0.43 -43.22 13.15
C PRO A 500 -1.83 -43.82 13.00
N THR A 501 -2.08 -44.53 11.88
CA THR A 501 -3.40 -45.08 11.56
C THR A 501 -3.87 -46.17 12.52
N TYR A 502 -2.95 -46.86 13.23
CA TYR A 502 -3.28 -47.85 14.24
C TYR A 502 -4.02 -47.28 15.49
N TYR A 503 -4.13 -45.95 15.60
CA TYR A 503 -4.95 -45.34 16.66
C TYR A 503 -6.47 -45.55 16.44
N GLY A 504 -6.85 -45.97 15.25
CA GLY A 504 -8.23 -46.30 14.89
C GLY A 504 -8.97 -45.14 14.24
N LEU A 505 -10.17 -45.44 13.73
CA LEU A 505 -10.92 -44.54 12.85
C LEU A 505 -11.36 -43.22 13.53
N GLU A 506 -11.85 -43.25 14.79
CA GLU A 506 -12.38 -42.05 15.47
C GLU A 506 -11.31 -40.98 15.75
N PRO A 507 -10.09 -41.31 16.24
CA PRO A 507 -9.02 -40.33 16.33
C PRO A 507 -8.62 -39.76 14.97
N LEU A 508 -8.59 -40.59 13.91
CA LEU A 508 -8.28 -40.12 12.54
C LEU A 508 -9.34 -39.16 12.01
N LYS A 509 -10.62 -39.35 12.34
CA LYS A 509 -11.70 -38.40 12.01
C LYS A 509 -11.50 -37.05 12.69
N VAL A 510 -11.12 -37.04 13.96
CA VAL A 510 -10.80 -35.79 14.67
C VAL A 510 -9.63 -35.07 14.00
N GLN A 511 -8.56 -35.82 13.70
CA GLN A 511 -7.41 -35.29 12.98
C GLN A 511 -7.81 -34.71 11.62
N ALA A 512 -8.70 -35.38 10.88
CA ALA A 512 -9.17 -34.92 9.57
C ALA A 512 -9.92 -33.58 9.67
N VAL A 513 -10.76 -33.39 10.69
CA VAL A 513 -11.47 -32.13 10.92
C VAL A 513 -10.50 -31.00 11.28
N CYS A 514 -9.54 -31.26 12.17
CA CYS A 514 -8.51 -30.27 12.54
C CYS A 514 -7.62 -29.91 11.34
N ALA A 515 -7.10 -30.91 10.63
CA ALA A 515 -6.23 -30.70 9.48
C ALA A 515 -6.93 -29.95 8.35
N ARG A 516 -8.23 -30.22 8.11
CA ARG A 516 -9.03 -29.48 7.12
C ARG A 516 -9.18 -28.01 7.50
N SER A 517 -9.47 -27.72 8.76
CA SER A 517 -9.61 -26.34 9.27
C SER A 517 -8.29 -25.59 9.13
N TYR A 518 -7.18 -26.23 9.47
CA TYR A 518 -5.83 -25.68 9.33
C TYR A 518 -5.52 -25.39 7.85
N ALA A 519 -5.70 -26.37 6.97
CA ALA A 519 -5.44 -26.21 5.53
C ALA A 519 -6.30 -25.11 4.90
N TYR A 520 -7.59 -25.05 5.26
CA TYR A 520 -8.52 -24.01 4.81
C TYR A 520 -8.03 -22.61 5.18
N ARG A 521 -7.59 -22.40 6.42
CA ARG A 521 -7.08 -21.09 6.89
C ARG A 521 -5.81 -20.67 6.15
N HIS A 522 -4.87 -21.60 5.93
CA HIS A 522 -3.65 -21.32 5.20
C HIS A 522 -3.88 -21.10 3.69
N LEU A 523 -4.88 -21.78 3.11
CA LEU A 523 -5.32 -21.52 1.74
C LEU A 523 -5.80 -20.06 1.61
N LEU A 524 -6.63 -19.57 2.55
CA LEU A 524 -7.11 -18.18 2.54
C LEU A 524 -6.01 -17.17 2.87
N ALA A 525 -5.04 -17.54 3.70
CA ALA A 525 -3.90 -16.67 4.01
C ALA A 525 -2.99 -16.43 2.79
N ASN A 526 -2.94 -17.41 1.85
CA ASN A 526 -2.25 -17.31 0.56
C ASN A 526 -0.79 -16.84 0.67
N SER A 527 -0.11 -17.24 1.74
CA SER A 527 1.23 -16.71 2.12
C SER A 527 2.36 -17.14 1.19
N LEU A 528 2.16 -18.21 0.40
CA LEU A 528 3.11 -18.71 -0.60
C LEU A 528 2.69 -18.39 -2.04
N SER A 529 1.87 -17.35 -2.24
CA SER A 529 1.36 -16.94 -3.55
C SER A 529 2.47 -16.60 -4.56
N GLU A 530 3.62 -16.14 -4.09
CA GLU A 530 4.81 -15.88 -4.91
C GLU A 530 5.42 -17.13 -5.54
N TYR A 531 5.17 -18.31 -4.95
CA TYR A 531 5.54 -19.63 -5.49
C TYR A 531 4.37 -20.32 -6.18
N GLY A 532 3.20 -19.70 -6.21
CA GLY A 532 1.97 -20.29 -6.76
C GLY A 532 1.38 -21.38 -5.87
N ALA A 533 1.61 -21.35 -4.56
CA ALA A 533 1.15 -22.35 -3.60
C ALA A 533 0.41 -21.71 -2.41
N HIS A 534 -0.34 -22.53 -1.66
CA HIS A 534 -1.02 -22.15 -0.43
C HIS A 534 -0.24 -22.59 0.81
N VAL A 535 0.32 -23.78 0.76
CA VAL A 535 1.08 -24.46 1.80
C VAL A 535 2.29 -25.17 1.20
N ASP A 536 3.23 -25.57 2.04
CA ASP A 536 4.27 -26.52 1.66
C ASP A 536 4.04 -27.90 2.29
N ASP A 537 4.87 -28.89 1.93
CA ASP A 537 4.75 -30.28 2.39
C ASP A 537 5.52 -30.57 3.69
N SER A 538 6.06 -29.54 4.36
CA SER A 538 6.92 -29.68 5.55
C SER A 538 6.17 -29.42 6.87
N VAL A 539 6.90 -29.56 7.98
CA VAL A 539 6.42 -29.24 9.33
C VAL A 539 6.10 -27.74 9.55
N ALA A 540 6.48 -26.86 8.62
CA ALA A 540 6.11 -25.44 8.69
C ALA A 540 4.59 -25.25 8.47
N PHE A 541 3.97 -26.16 7.74
CA PHE A 541 2.53 -26.24 7.55
C PHE A 541 1.99 -27.57 8.06
N GLN A 542 1.81 -28.56 7.17
CA GLN A 542 1.36 -29.91 7.50
C GLN A 542 2.22 -30.91 6.74
N VAL A 543 2.76 -31.90 7.44
CA VAL A 543 3.55 -32.93 6.78
C VAL A 543 2.67 -33.67 5.76
N TYR A 544 3.03 -33.53 4.49
CA TYR A 544 2.26 -34.09 3.38
C TYR A 544 3.03 -35.18 2.67
N ASN A 545 2.37 -36.33 2.50
CA ASN A 545 2.88 -37.48 1.72
C ASN A 545 4.23 -38.05 2.19
N ASN A 546 4.57 -37.86 3.49
CA ASN A 546 5.71 -38.54 4.12
C ASN A 546 5.39 -40.02 4.40
N ILE A 547 4.13 -40.30 4.73
CA ILE A 547 3.54 -41.64 4.81
C ILE A 547 2.45 -41.71 3.73
N GLU A 548 2.47 -42.82 2.96
CA GLU A 548 1.49 -43.02 1.90
C GLU A 548 0.07 -43.16 2.45
N GLU A 549 -0.93 -42.62 1.75
CA GLU A 549 -2.35 -42.79 2.09
C GLU A 549 -2.77 -44.25 2.19
N ASN A 550 -3.73 -44.54 3.03
CA ASN A 550 -4.29 -45.88 3.21
C ASN A 550 -5.82 -45.86 3.38
N GLU A 551 -6.46 -47.04 3.42
CA GLU A 551 -7.90 -47.16 3.48
C GLU A 551 -8.50 -46.45 4.72
N GLU A 552 -7.85 -46.53 5.90
CA GLU A 552 -8.31 -45.92 7.13
C GLU A 552 -8.24 -44.38 7.06
N SER A 553 -7.16 -43.80 6.52
CA SER A 553 -7.04 -42.37 6.35
C SER A 553 -8.08 -41.82 5.37
N ILE A 554 -8.26 -42.51 4.24
CA ILE A 554 -9.27 -42.15 3.23
C ILE A 554 -10.69 -42.20 3.84
N LEU A 555 -10.99 -43.27 4.59
CA LEU A 555 -12.30 -43.42 5.22
C LEU A 555 -12.57 -42.31 6.25
N ALA A 556 -11.58 -41.99 7.08
CA ALA A 556 -11.71 -40.93 8.09
C ALA A 556 -12.04 -39.57 7.46
N VAL A 557 -11.36 -39.21 6.37
CA VAL A 557 -11.61 -37.96 5.63
C VAL A 557 -13.00 -37.99 4.99
N LYS A 558 -13.37 -39.08 4.30
CA LYS A 558 -14.69 -39.23 3.65
C LYS A 558 -15.86 -39.13 4.63
N GLU A 559 -15.76 -39.74 5.84
CA GLU A 559 -16.81 -39.69 6.85
C GLU A 559 -16.90 -38.33 7.56
N THR A 560 -15.89 -37.50 7.43
CA THR A 560 -15.86 -36.12 7.95
C THR A 560 -15.86 -35.06 6.84
N TYR A 561 -16.24 -35.43 5.62
CA TYR A 561 -16.20 -34.55 4.46
C TYR A 561 -16.78 -33.15 4.76
N GLY A 562 -16.02 -32.10 4.46
CA GLY A 562 -16.42 -30.69 4.63
C GLY A 562 -16.58 -30.21 6.06
N LYS A 563 -16.36 -31.05 7.10
CA LYS A 563 -16.46 -30.63 8.49
C LYS A 563 -15.20 -29.86 8.90
N VAL A 564 -15.40 -28.68 9.50
CA VAL A 564 -14.35 -27.79 10.01
C VAL A 564 -14.65 -27.38 11.46
N VAL A 565 -13.67 -26.83 12.14
CA VAL A 565 -13.83 -26.21 13.48
C VAL A 565 -14.07 -24.73 13.29
N GLU A 566 -15.14 -24.21 13.89
CA GLU A 566 -15.50 -22.79 13.82
C GLU A 566 -15.60 -22.18 15.23
N TYR A 567 -15.27 -20.91 15.30
CA TYR A 567 -15.50 -20.06 16.47
C TYR A 567 -16.09 -18.73 15.99
N GLU A 568 -17.19 -18.30 16.58
CA GLU A 568 -17.95 -17.08 16.21
C GLU A 568 -18.31 -16.98 14.70
N GLY A 569 -18.52 -18.13 14.06
CA GLY A 569 -18.89 -18.20 12.63
C GLY A 569 -17.71 -18.18 11.65
N GLU A 570 -16.49 -18.17 12.17
CA GLU A 570 -15.25 -18.21 11.38
C GLU A 570 -14.51 -19.54 11.59
N VAL A 571 -13.98 -20.11 10.50
CA VAL A 571 -13.13 -21.29 10.60
C VAL A 571 -11.82 -20.91 11.29
N ILE A 572 -11.47 -21.62 12.35
CA ILE A 572 -10.25 -21.34 13.12
C ILE A 572 -9.03 -22.10 12.56
N THR A 573 -7.83 -21.63 12.88
CA THR A 573 -6.60 -22.39 12.69
C THR A 573 -6.49 -23.41 13.80
N ALA A 574 -6.97 -24.64 13.52
CA ALA A 574 -6.97 -25.71 14.51
C ALA A 574 -5.56 -26.31 14.63
N TYR A 575 -4.74 -25.75 15.52
CA TYR A 575 -3.41 -26.28 15.83
C TYR A 575 -3.49 -27.64 16.53
N TYR A 576 -2.57 -28.54 16.19
CA TYR A 576 -2.42 -29.85 16.82
C TYR A 576 -0.95 -30.20 17.00
N PHE A 577 -0.65 -31.11 17.90
CA PHE A 577 0.71 -31.52 18.22
C PHE A 577 0.73 -32.98 18.67
N SER A 578 1.87 -33.65 18.50
CA SER A 578 2.02 -35.09 18.78
C SER A 578 2.11 -35.41 20.28
N THR A 579 2.60 -34.49 21.12
CA THR A 579 2.90 -34.74 22.54
C THR A 579 2.69 -33.49 23.37
N SER A 580 1.97 -33.63 24.50
CA SER A 580 1.88 -32.58 25.52
C SER A 580 2.35 -33.10 26.87
N CYS A 581 2.73 -32.18 27.77
CA CYS A 581 3.00 -32.50 29.17
C CYS A 581 1.72 -32.53 30.05
N GLY A 582 0.55 -32.63 29.42
CA GLY A 582 -0.76 -32.60 30.11
C GLY A 582 -1.36 -31.18 30.25
N HIS A 583 -0.70 -30.17 29.67
CA HIS A 583 -1.16 -28.78 29.65
C HIS A 583 -1.14 -28.27 28.22
N THR A 584 -2.11 -27.42 27.88
CA THR A 584 -2.17 -26.61 26.68
C THR A 584 -2.24 -25.15 27.08
N THR A 585 -2.02 -24.25 26.14
CA THR A 585 -2.14 -22.81 26.36
C THR A 585 -3.23 -22.26 25.43
N ASP A 586 -3.87 -21.19 25.89
CA ASP A 586 -4.75 -20.41 25.02
C ASP A 586 -3.89 -19.60 24.06
N VAL A 587 -4.41 -19.39 22.87
CA VAL A 587 -3.80 -18.50 21.87
C VAL A 587 -4.46 -17.13 22.06
N GLU A 588 -3.86 -16.29 22.89
CA GLU A 588 -4.20 -14.86 23.01
C GLU A 588 -3.25 -14.01 22.18
#